data_c983d1c4cc3183595414aab7b147aaf9
#
_entry.id   c983d1c4cc3183595414aab7b147aaf9
#
_cell.length_a   1.000
_cell.length_b   1.000
_cell.length_c   1.000
_cell.angle_alpha   90.00
_cell.angle_beta   90.00
_cell.angle_gamma   90.00
#
_symmetry.space_group_name_H-M   'P 1'
#
loop_
_entity.id
_entity.type
_entity.pdbx_description
1 polymer ?
#
loop_
_entity_poly.entity_id
_entity_poly.type
_entity_poly.pdbx_seq_one_letter_code
_entity_poly.pdbx_strand_id
1 'polypeptide(L)'
;MKFLHLADLHLGKRVNGFSMLEDQAYILRKILTILDDERPDGVLIAGDVYDKPVPPTEAVELLDGFLTGLCARGVPVLLISGNHDSPERLAFGGRVMDSCGVHIAPVYGGAVAPVVLRDEFGPVSVWLLPFLKPAHVRRWFPDAQIESYTNAVAEAIAHMDIDETARNVLVTHQFVTGGARSGSEELSVGGTDNVDSRVFAPFDYVALGHLHGAQQIDRPTIRYAGSPLKYSFSEASQRKSATIVTLGEKGAVDVRTVPLTPLRDLREIRGSYDELTARSFYEHTTYRSDYLHLILTDEQDVYDAVGRLRAIYPYLMTLDYDNARTRAAGTVAVPAAMEQRTPLELFEALYLQQNNQPMSDEQRAFAAQLMEEIREAQP
;
A
#
# COMPACT_ATOMS: atom_id res chain seq x y z
N MET A 1 10.42 11.23 -25.00
CA MET A 1 9.47 11.58 -23.90
C MET A 1 9.92 10.90 -22.61
N LYS A 2 10.12 11.66 -21.54
CA LYS A 2 10.52 11.11 -20.24
C LYS A 2 9.42 11.35 -19.21
N PHE A 3 9.01 10.33 -18.48
CA PHE A 3 8.02 10.43 -17.41
C PHE A 3 8.61 10.07 -16.04
N LEU A 4 8.15 10.78 -15.01
CA LEU A 4 8.26 10.37 -13.61
C LEU A 4 6.98 9.66 -13.23
N HIS A 5 7.04 8.36 -12.90
CA HIS A 5 5.89 7.55 -12.50
C HIS A 5 5.90 7.35 -10.98
N LEU A 6 4.81 7.77 -10.34
CA LEU A 6 4.49 7.68 -8.92
C LEU A 6 3.14 6.99 -8.74
N ALA A 7 2.90 6.40 -7.58
CA ALA A 7 1.62 5.82 -7.18
C ALA A 7 1.51 5.77 -5.66
N ASP A 8 0.33 5.48 -5.15
CA ASP A 8 0.09 5.06 -3.76
C ASP A 8 0.66 6.06 -2.73
N LEU A 9 0.34 7.36 -2.93
CA LEU A 9 0.81 8.43 -2.05
C LEU A 9 0.16 8.34 -0.66
N HIS A 10 -1.08 7.88 -0.59
CA HIS A 10 -1.87 7.71 0.63
C HIS A 10 -1.79 8.89 1.59
N LEU A 11 -1.93 10.12 1.06
CA LEU A 11 -1.83 11.33 1.87
C LEU A 11 -2.84 11.32 3.02
N GLY A 12 -2.35 11.63 4.23
CA GLY A 12 -3.14 11.57 5.45
C GLY A 12 -3.14 10.22 6.16
N LYS A 13 -2.36 9.23 5.67
CA LYS A 13 -2.25 7.91 6.31
C LYS A 13 -1.73 7.98 7.73
N ARG A 14 -2.28 7.10 8.56
CA ARG A 14 -1.76 6.82 9.91
C ARG A 14 -1.31 5.36 9.98
N VAL A 15 -0.13 5.13 10.52
CA VAL A 15 0.42 3.79 10.72
C VAL A 15 0.55 3.56 12.23
N ASN A 16 -0.09 2.54 12.77
CA ASN A 16 -0.09 2.22 14.21
C ASN A 16 -0.35 3.43 15.12
N GLY A 17 -1.26 4.32 14.71
CA GLY A 17 -1.60 5.53 15.44
C GLY A 17 -0.71 6.76 15.16
N PHE A 18 0.43 6.62 14.52
CA PHE A 18 1.30 7.73 14.12
C PHE A 18 0.84 8.37 12.81
N SER A 19 0.82 9.70 12.75
CA SER A 19 0.53 10.43 11.52
C SER A 19 1.76 10.43 10.62
N MET A 20 1.58 10.10 9.33
CA MET A 20 2.65 10.11 8.34
C MET A 20 2.79 11.45 7.60
N LEU A 21 1.98 12.46 7.92
CA LEU A 21 1.92 13.72 7.16
C LEU A 21 3.27 14.45 7.07
N GLU A 22 4.06 14.48 8.15
CA GLU A 22 5.38 15.11 8.13
C GLU A 22 6.36 14.38 7.19
N ASP A 23 6.35 13.04 7.25
CA ASP A 23 7.15 12.19 6.38
C ASP A 23 6.69 12.28 4.92
N GLN A 24 5.38 12.38 4.69
CA GLN A 24 4.78 12.61 3.39
C GLN A 24 5.18 13.97 2.81
N ALA A 25 5.11 15.03 3.60
CA ALA A 25 5.57 16.35 3.20
C ALA A 25 7.07 16.36 2.85
N TYR A 26 7.88 15.64 3.62
CA TYR A 26 9.31 15.50 3.36
C TYR A 26 9.57 14.77 2.04
N ILE A 27 8.92 13.61 1.82
CA ILE A 27 9.18 12.81 0.62
C ILE A 27 8.67 13.50 -0.66
N LEU A 28 7.55 14.22 -0.61
CA LEU A 28 7.08 15.00 -1.75
C LEU A 28 8.06 16.12 -2.13
N ARG A 29 8.69 16.80 -1.15
CA ARG A 29 9.77 17.76 -1.44
C ARG A 29 10.99 17.09 -2.10
N LYS A 30 11.35 15.87 -1.67
CA LYS A 30 12.41 15.07 -2.31
C LYS A 30 12.05 14.72 -3.74
N ILE A 31 10.80 14.37 -4.00
CA ILE A 31 10.31 14.08 -5.36
C ILE A 31 10.41 15.33 -6.24
N LEU A 32 10.08 16.52 -5.72
CA LEU A 32 10.27 17.77 -6.46
C LEU A 32 11.76 18.04 -6.78
N THR A 33 12.67 17.67 -5.88
CA THR A 33 14.12 17.77 -6.16
C THR A 33 14.54 16.79 -7.27
N ILE A 34 14.07 15.53 -7.20
CA ILE A 34 14.30 14.54 -8.25
C ILE A 34 13.78 15.05 -9.61
N LEU A 35 12.62 15.70 -9.60
CA LEU A 35 12.05 16.28 -10.82
C LEU A 35 12.94 17.39 -11.40
N ASP A 36 13.53 18.23 -10.55
CA ASP A 36 14.48 19.29 -10.97
C ASP A 36 15.75 18.69 -11.59
N ASP A 37 16.25 17.57 -11.04
CA ASP A 37 17.44 16.88 -11.54
C ASP A 37 17.16 16.10 -12.83
N GLU A 38 16.04 15.37 -12.87
CA GLU A 38 15.68 14.47 -13.96
C GLU A 38 15.03 15.18 -15.14
N ARG A 39 14.36 16.29 -14.92
CA ARG A 39 13.63 17.09 -15.92
C ARG A 39 12.72 16.24 -16.81
N PRO A 40 11.74 15.52 -16.23
CA PRO A 40 10.80 14.75 -17.03
C PRO A 40 9.86 15.68 -17.82
N ASP A 41 9.34 15.17 -18.93
CA ASP A 41 8.33 15.83 -19.76
C ASP A 41 6.91 15.71 -19.19
N GLY A 42 6.71 14.85 -18.17
CA GLY A 42 5.44 14.68 -17.48
C GLY A 42 5.56 13.81 -16.21
N VAL A 43 4.57 13.94 -15.32
CA VAL A 43 4.45 13.14 -14.09
C VAL A 43 3.18 12.30 -14.18
N LEU A 44 3.33 10.98 -14.03
CA LEU A 44 2.22 10.02 -13.95
C LEU A 44 1.98 9.70 -12.48
N ILE A 45 0.73 9.87 -11.99
CA ILE A 45 0.32 9.50 -10.62
C ILE A 45 -0.78 8.45 -10.73
N ALA A 46 -0.40 7.20 -10.50
CA ALA A 46 -1.26 6.04 -10.76
C ALA A 46 -2.14 5.66 -9.56
N GLY A 47 -2.92 6.61 -9.03
CA GLY A 47 -3.97 6.38 -8.03
C GLY A 47 -3.50 6.32 -6.58
N ASP A 48 -4.46 6.13 -5.68
CA ASP A 48 -4.34 6.15 -4.22
C ASP A 48 -3.59 7.39 -3.73
N VAL A 49 -4.11 8.53 -4.17
CA VAL A 49 -3.57 9.85 -3.81
C VAL A 49 -3.82 10.13 -2.34
N TYR A 50 -5.02 9.85 -1.86
CA TYR A 50 -5.40 9.94 -0.45
C TYR A 50 -5.54 8.56 0.18
N ASP A 51 -5.33 8.48 1.51
CA ASP A 51 -5.54 7.24 2.26
C ASP A 51 -7.02 6.88 2.43
N LYS A 52 -7.92 7.87 2.31
CA LYS A 52 -9.36 7.69 2.51
C LYS A 52 -10.17 8.56 1.55
N PRO A 53 -11.40 8.14 1.18
CA PRO A 53 -12.30 8.90 0.32
C PRO A 53 -12.65 10.31 0.86
N VAL A 54 -12.55 10.50 2.19
CA VAL A 54 -12.66 11.80 2.86
C VAL A 54 -11.34 12.07 3.58
N PRO A 55 -10.38 12.73 2.90
CA PRO A 55 -9.08 13.01 3.49
C PRO A 55 -9.17 14.10 4.57
N PRO A 56 -8.24 14.12 5.54
CA PRO A 56 -8.10 15.25 6.46
C PRO A 56 -7.61 16.49 5.70
N THR A 57 -7.94 17.67 6.25
CA THR A 57 -7.63 18.97 5.61
C THR A 57 -6.14 19.11 5.30
N GLU A 58 -5.28 18.69 6.20
CA GLU A 58 -3.83 18.77 6.07
C GLU A 58 -3.32 17.93 4.88
N ALA A 59 -3.99 16.81 4.57
CA ALA A 59 -3.65 16.01 3.39
C ALA A 59 -4.07 16.70 2.09
N VAL A 60 -5.19 17.42 2.10
CA VAL A 60 -5.65 18.23 0.96
C VAL A 60 -4.67 19.38 0.69
N GLU A 61 -4.28 20.11 1.74
CA GLU A 61 -3.28 21.18 1.66
C GLU A 61 -1.92 20.66 1.15
N LEU A 62 -1.54 19.45 1.58
CA LEU A 62 -0.29 18.83 1.15
C LEU A 62 -0.31 18.47 -0.34
N LEU A 63 -1.43 17.93 -0.85
CA LEU A 63 -1.60 17.67 -2.29
C LEU A 63 -1.60 18.97 -3.08
N ASP A 64 -2.35 19.98 -2.64
CA ASP A 64 -2.40 21.29 -3.29
C ASP A 64 -1.01 21.90 -3.44
N GLY A 65 -0.22 21.90 -2.35
CA GLY A 65 1.16 22.37 -2.36
C GLY A 65 2.06 21.57 -3.31
N PHE A 66 1.88 20.26 -3.40
CA PHE A 66 2.65 19.40 -4.29
C PHE A 66 2.29 19.68 -5.78
N LEU A 67 0.99 19.71 -6.12
CA LEU A 67 0.53 20.04 -7.48
C LEU A 67 0.96 21.44 -7.90
N THR A 68 0.85 22.42 -7.00
CA THR A 68 1.35 23.78 -7.24
C THR A 68 2.85 23.79 -7.53
N GLY A 69 3.63 23.00 -6.78
CA GLY A 69 5.07 22.82 -7.01
C GLY A 69 5.41 22.22 -8.37
N LEU A 70 4.60 21.28 -8.87
CA LEU A 70 4.70 20.68 -10.19
C LEU A 70 4.33 21.69 -11.28
N CYS A 71 3.19 22.38 -11.14
CA CYS A 71 2.75 23.41 -12.07
C CYS A 71 3.75 24.56 -12.23
N ALA A 72 4.37 25.01 -11.14
CA ALA A 72 5.40 26.06 -11.15
C ALA A 72 6.64 25.68 -11.99
N ARG A 73 6.86 24.38 -12.22
CA ARG A 73 7.94 23.84 -13.07
C ARG A 73 7.50 23.64 -14.52
N GLY A 74 6.23 23.89 -14.84
CA GLY A 74 5.66 23.71 -16.18
C GLY A 74 5.60 22.26 -16.63
N VAL A 75 5.60 21.29 -15.70
CA VAL A 75 5.57 19.86 -16.02
C VAL A 75 4.12 19.35 -15.95
N PRO A 76 3.57 18.80 -17.05
CA PRO A 76 2.24 18.21 -17.05
C PRO A 76 2.12 17.08 -16.02
N VAL A 77 0.99 17.07 -15.31
CA VAL A 77 0.63 16.04 -14.33
C VAL A 77 -0.54 15.23 -14.86
N LEU A 78 -0.40 13.91 -14.90
CA LEU A 78 -1.42 13.00 -15.39
C LEU A 78 -1.79 12.06 -14.22
N LEU A 79 -2.97 12.28 -13.64
CA LEU A 79 -3.37 11.72 -12.36
C LEU A 79 -4.70 10.97 -12.49
N ILE A 80 -4.78 9.79 -11.86
CA ILE A 80 -5.99 9.00 -11.74
C ILE A 80 -6.36 8.77 -10.27
N SER A 81 -7.60 8.40 -9.99
CA SER A 81 -8.02 7.87 -8.69
C SER A 81 -7.72 6.38 -8.57
N GLY A 82 -7.33 5.94 -7.36
CA GLY A 82 -7.23 4.55 -6.97
C GLY A 82 -8.49 4.05 -6.25
N ASN A 83 -8.37 2.94 -5.51
CA ASN A 83 -9.49 2.36 -4.76
C ASN A 83 -9.74 3.04 -3.40
N HIS A 84 -8.77 3.73 -2.84
CA HIS A 84 -8.91 4.52 -1.61
C HIS A 84 -9.50 5.91 -1.86
N ASP A 85 -9.36 6.44 -3.06
CA ASP A 85 -9.84 7.77 -3.41
C ASP A 85 -11.35 7.82 -3.63
N SER A 86 -11.98 9.00 -3.45
CA SER A 86 -13.25 9.34 -4.09
C SER A 86 -12.98 9.98 -5.44
N PRO A 87 -13.30 9.31 -6.58
CA PRO A 87 -13.06 9.87 -7.90
C PRO A 87 -13.71 11.24 -8.10
N GLU A 88 -14.91 11.45 -7.56
CA GLU A 88 -15.67 12.71 -7.67
C GLU A 88 -14.96 13.85 -6.93
N ARG A 89 -14.40 13.57 -5.75
CA ARG A 89 -13.69 14.57 -4.94
C ARG A 89 -12.34 14.90 -5.56
N LEU A 90 -11.61 13.88 -6.01
CA LEU A 90 -10.30 14.07 -6.64
C LEU A 90 -10.42 14.84 -7.96
N ALA A 91 -11.47 14.57 -8.74
CA ALA A 91 -11.73 15.27 -10.01
C ALA A 91 -12.37 16.65 -9.83
N PHE A 92 -12.65 17.09 -8.57
CA PHE A 92 -13.19 18.41 -8.33
C PHE A 92 -12.24 19.52 -8.83
N GLY A 93 -12.77 20.43 -9.64
CA GLY A 93 -11.96 21.47 -10.25
C GLY A 93 -11.06 21.03 -11.41
N GLY A 94 -11.07 19.73 -11.79
CA GLY A 94 -10.18 19.16 -12.81
C GLY A 94 -10.20 19.92 -14.14
N ARG A 95 -11.37 20.41 -14.62
CA ARG A 95 -11.47 21.21 -15.85
C ARG A 95 -10.74 22.57 -15.74
N VAL A 96 -10.62 23.13 -14.55
CA VAL A 96 -9.85 24.35 -14.31
C VAL A 96 -8.36 24.02 -14.25
N MET A 97 -8.00 22.94 -13.55
CA MET A 97 -6.62 22.44 -13.40
C MET A 97 -6.03 21.99 -14.75
N ASP A 98 -6.85 21.46 -15.65
CA ASP A 98 -6.46 21.03 -16.99
C ASP A 98 -5.79 22.19 -17.79
N SER A 99 -6.30 23.42 -17.63
CA SER A 99 -5.70 24.60 -18.25
C SER A 99 -4.31 24.95 -17.70
N CYS A 100 -3.95 24.40 -16.52
CA CYS A 100 -2.62 24.56 -15.91
C CYS A 100 -1.73 23.32 -16.10
N GLY A 101 -2.15 22.39 -16.97
CA GLY A 101 -1.40 21.17 -17.26
C GLY A 101 -1.56 20.05 -16.19
N VAL A 102 -2.57 20.14 -15.32
CA VAL A 102 -2.91 19.05 -14.37
C VAL A 102 -4.15 18.32 -14.88
N HIS A 103 -3.92 17.20 -15.54
CA HIS A 103 -4.94 16.34 -16.13
C HIS A 103 -5.36 15.26 -15.11
N ILE A 104 -6.55 15.44 -14.52
CA ILE A 104 -7.12 14.47 -13.56
C ILE A 104 -8.18 13.66 -14.29
N ALA A 105 -8.06 12.32 -14.25
CA ALA A 105 -9.07 11.45 -14.84
C ALA A 105 -10.44 11.72 -14.20
N PRO A 106 -11.50 11.93 -14.98
CA PRO A 106 -12.85 12.01 -14.44
C PRO A 106 -13.31 10.65 -13.93
N VAL A 107 -14.45 10.63 -13.24
CA VAL A 107 -15.17 9.37 -12.95
C VAL A 107 -15.40 8.64 -14.26
N TYR A 108 -15.16 7.32 -14.29
CA TYR A 108 -15.30 6.54 -15.50
C TYR A 108 -16.73 6.66 -16.08
N GLY A 109 -16.80 7.08 -17.32
CA GLY A 109 -18.04 7.40 -18.04
C GLY A 109 -18.28 6.54 -19.28
N GLY A 110 -17.68 5.34 -19.36
CA GLY A 110 -17.82 4.42 -20.51
C GLY A 110 -16.81 4.69 -21.62
N ALA A 111 -16.15 5.84 -21.63
CA ALA A 111 -15.11 6.16 -22.61
C ALA A 111 -13.92 6.86 -21.92
N VAL A 112 -12.75 6.65 -22.45
CA VAL A 112 -11.51 7.33 -22.02
C VAL A 112 -10.87 7.98 -23.24
N ALA A 113 -10.61 9.28 -23.17
CA ALA A 113 -9.87 9.99 -24.20
C ALA A 113 -8.40 10.17 -23.74
N PRO A 114 -7.42 10.10 -24.65
CA PRO A 114 -6.03 10.28 -24.28
C PRO A 114 -5.67 11.76 -24.08
N VAL A 115 -4.74 12.02 -23.17
CA VAL A 115 -3.97 13.26 -23.15
C VAL A 115 -2.80 13.09 -24.13
N VAL A 116 -2.70 13.95 -25.14
CA VAL A 116 -1.67 13.82 -26.18
C VAL A 116 -0.53 14.80 -25.90
N LEU A 117 0.64 14.26 -25.57
CA LEU A 117 1.89 15.01 -25.48
C LEU A 117 2.72 14.81 -26.76
N ARG A 118 3.71 15.67 -26.99
CA ARG A 118 4.53 15.62 -28.21
C ARG A 118 6.00 15.83 -27.89
N ASP A 119 6.86 15.09 -28.56
CA ASP A 119 8.31 15.27 -28.56
C ASP A 119 8.88 15.14 -30.00
N GLU A 120 10.19 15.01 -30.12
CA GLU A 120 10.91 14.85 -31.39
C GLU A 120 10.53 13.56 -32.15
N PHE A 121 10.03 12.52 -31.47
CA PHE A 121 9.56 11.28 -32.08
C PHE A 121 8.06 11.30 -32.41
N GLY A 122 7.37 12.43 -32.23
CA GLY A 122 5.95 12.60 -32.55
C GLY A 122 5.03 12.56 -31.33
N PRO A 123 3.74 12.19 -31.48
CA PRO A 123 2.78 12.16 -30.38
C PRO A 123 2.97 10.95 -29.46
N VAL A 124 2.63 11.14 -28.18
CA VAL A 124 2.45 10.08 -27.17
C VAL A 124 1.05 10.25 -26.61
N SER A 125 0.21 9.24 -26.78
CA SER A 125 -1.14 9.19 -26.23
C SER A 125 -1.09 8.59 -24.82
N VAL A 126 -1.44 9.38 -23.79
CA VAL A 126 -1.50 8.93 -22.40
C VAL A 126 -2.95 8.74 -21.98
N TRP A 127 -3.31 7.49 -21.69
CA TRP A 127 -4.66 7.05 -21.35
C TRP A 127 -4.79 6.97 -19.84
N LEU A 128 -5.75 7.70 -19.27
CA LEU A 128 -5.97 7.79 -17.82
C LEU A 128 -7.18 6.94 -17.44
N LEU A 129 -6.95 5.68 -17.05
CA LEU A 129 -7.98 4.73 -16.65
C LEU A 129 -7.98 4.59 -15.11
N PRO A 130 -8.93 5.21 -14.38
CA PRO A 130 -9.00 5.13 -12.93
C PRO A 130 -9.28 3.68 -12.47
N PHE A 131 -9.25 3.47 -11.16
CA PHE A 131 -9.63 2.17 -10.58
C PHE A 131 -11.04 1.77 -11.00
N LEU A 132 -11.18 0.56 -11.53
CA LEU A 132 -12.44 0.01 -12.01
C LEU A 132 -12.83 -1.26 -11.24
N LYS A 133 -14.12 -1.34 -10.91
CA LYS A 133 -14.79 -2.59 -10.52
C LYS A 133 -15.68 -3.06 -11.69
N PRO A 134 -15.97 -4.35 -11.82
CA PRO A 134 -16.90 -4.86 -12.84
C PRO A 134 -18.23 -4.11 -12.90
N ALA A 135 -18.77 -3.72 -11.74
CA ALA A 135 -20.02 -2.96 -11.66
C ALA A 135 -19.94 -1.56 -12.30
N HIS A 136 -18.76 -0.91 -12.28
CA HIS A 136 -18.57 0.41 -12.90
C HIS A 136 -18.70 0.32 -14.42
N VAL A 137 -18.17 -0.75 -15.01
CA VAL A 137 -18.14 -0.93 -16.46
C VAL A 137 -19.47 -1.48 -16.97
N ARG A 138 -20.09 -2.44 -16.27
CA ARG A 138 -21.44 -2.96 -16.62
C ARG A 138 -22.50 -1.88 -16.74
N ARG A 139 -22.37 -0.80 -16.00
CA ARG A 139 -23.31 0.34 -16.07
C ARG A 139 -23.34 0.95 -17.47
N TRP A 140 -22.23 0.94 -18.19
CA TRP A 140 -22.09 1.53 -19.51
C TRP A 140 -22.23 0.51 -20.64
N PHE A 141 -21.92 -0.76 -20.37
CA PHE A 141 -21.98 -1.86 -21.33
C PHE A 141 -22.82 -3.01 -20.74
N PRO A 142 -24.16 -2.82 -20.62
CA PRO A 142 -25.04 -3.80 -19.97
C PRO A 142 -25.15 -5.14 -20.72
N ASP A 143 -24.88 -5.15 -22.02
CA ASP A 143 -24.94 -6.36 -22.87
C ASP A 143 -23.58 -7.11 -22.89
N ALA A 144 -22.50 -6.52 -22.35
CA ALA A 144 -21.20 -7.17 -22.29
C ALA A 144 -21.12 -8.18 -21.14
N GLN A 145 -20.43 -9.31 -21.37
CA GLN A 145 -20.20 -10.32 -20.33
C GLN A 145 -19.05 -9.92 -19.42
N ILE A 146 -19.33 -9.08 -18.42
CA ILE A 146 -18.33 -8.55 -17.48
C ILE A 146 -18.49 -9.27 -16.14
N GLU A 147 -17.83 -10.41 -15.97
CA GLU A 147 -17.89 -11.25 -14.77
C GLU A 147 -16.68 -11.05 -13.83
N SER A 148 -15.57 -10.55 -14.37
CA SER A 148 -14.30 -10.39 -13.65
C SER A 148 -13.71 -8.99 -13.85
N TYR A 149 -12.70 -8.66 -13.02
CA TYR A 149 -11.91 -7.44 -13.20
C TYR A 149 -11.17 -7.44 -14.53
N THR A 150 -10.66 -8.59 -14.97
CA THR A 150 -10.05 -8.74 -16.31
C THR A 150 -11.04 -8.36 -17.41
N ASN A 151 -12.27 -8.88 -17.37
CA ASN A 151 -13.29 -8.53 -18.39
C ASN A 151 -13.63 -7.04 -18.35
N ALA A 152 -13.73 -6.45 -17.15
CA ALA A 152 -14.03 -5.02 -17.00
C ALA A 152 -12.94 -4.14 -17.61
N VAL A 153 -11.68 -4.41 -17.30
CA VAL A 153 -10.54 -3.64 -17.84
C VAL A 153 -10.41 -3.87 -19.35
N ALA A 154 -10.57 -5.11 -19.83
CA ALA A 154 -10.53 -5.42 -21.25
C ALA A 154 -11.62 -4.69 -22.03
N GLU A 155 -12.86 -4.66 -21.52
CA GLU A 155 -13.99 -3.94 -22.12
C GLU A 155 -13.73 -2.44 -22.17
N ALA A 156 -13.20 -1.85 -21.07
CA ALA A 156 -12.85 -0.44 -21.03
C ALA A 156 -11.76 -0.09 -22.06
N ILE A 157 -10.75 -0.95 -22.23
CA ILE A 157 -9.67 -0.76 -23.22
C ILE A 157 -10.19 -0.94 -24.64
N ALA A 158 -11.07 -1.90 -24.89
CA ALA A 158 -11.64 -2.13 -26.22
C ALA A 158 -12.45 -0.93 -26.74
N HIS A 159 -12.92 -0.06 -25.84
CA HIS A 159 -13.63 1.19 -26.19
C HIS A 159 -12.72 2.43 -26.18
N MET A 160 -11.41 2.25 -26.13
CA MET A 160 -10.43 3.30 -26.40
C MET A 160 -10.07 3.26 -27.89
N ASP A 161 -10.05 4.42 -28.53
CA ASP A 161 -9.61 4.56 -29.93
C ASP A 161 -8.08 4.56 -30.02
N ILE A 162 -7.47 3.39 -29.79
CA ILE A 162 -6.02 3.22 -29.70
C ILE A 162 -5.44 2.97 -31.08
N ASP A 163 -4.62 3.90 -31.57
CA ASP A 163 -3.73 3.65 -32.70
C ASP A 163 -2.49 2.88 -32.22
N GLU A 164 -2.47 1.56 -32.44
CA GLU A 164 -1.37 0.69 -32.02
C GLU A 164 -0.06 0.99 -32.75
N THR A 165 -0.08 1.74 -33.86
CA THR A 165 1.13 2.17 -34.56
C THR A 165 1.78 3.40 -33.90
N ALA A 166 1.02 4.16 -33.09
CA ALA A 166 1.47 5.28 -32.31
C ALA A 166 1.99 4.86 -30.94
N ARG A 167 2.66 5.77 -30.24
CA ARG A 167 3.15 5.52 -28.86
C ARG A 167 2.02 5.70 -27.87
N ASN A 168 1.73 4.65 -27.09
CA ASN A 168 0.63 4.61 -26.13
C ASN A 168 1.12 4.29 -24.73
N VAL A 169 0.73 5.11 -23.76
CA VAL A 169 0.98 4.91 -22.33
C VAL A 169 -0.36 4.78 -21.61
N LEU A 170 -0.52 3.76 -20.78
CA LEU A 170 -1.67 3.61 -19.89
C LEU A 170 -1.27 3.94 -18.47
N VAL A 171 -2.06 4.76 -17.78
CA VAL A 171 -1.99 4.94 -16.33
C VAL A 171 -3.24 4.29 -15.74
N THR A 172 -3.06 3.30 -14.88
CA THR A 172 -4.19 2.59 -14.25
C THR A 172 -3.84 2.09 -12.85
N HIS A 173 -4.87 1.78 -12.06
CA HIS A 173 -4.73 1.34 -10.67
C HIS A 173 -5.50 0.03 -10.50
N GLN A 174 -4.81 -1.10 -10.65
CA GLN A 174 -5.42 -2.43 -10.63
C GLN A 174 -4.47 -3.47 -10.04
N PHE A 175 -5.03 -4.53 -9.41
CA PHE A 175 -4.22 -5.68 -9.06
C PHE A 175 -4.03 -6.58 -10.29
N VAL A 176 -2.80 -6.66 -10.78
CA VAL A 176 -2.46 -7.51 -11.94
C VAL A 176 -1.89 -8.84 -11.45
N THR A 177 -2.36 -9.93 -12.03
CA THR A 177 -1.92 -11.30 -11.71
C THR A 177 -0.40 -11.42 -11.78
N GLY A 178 0.19 -12.03 -10.77
CA GLY A 178 1.66 -12.19 -10.64
C GLY A 178 2.34 -11.13 -9.79
N GLY A 179 1.63 -10.07 -9.39
CA GLY A 179 2.14 -9.06 -8.45
C GLY A 179 2.26 -9.60 -7.03
N ALA A 180 3.38 -9.30 -6.37
CA ALA A 180 3.60 -9.60 -4.96
C ALA A 180 2.98 -8.52 -4.08
N ARG A 181 2.11 -8.91 -3.15
CA ARG A 181 1.43 -8.02 -2.19
C ARG A 181 2.24 -7.84 -0.91
N SER A 182 2.06 -6.71 -0.25
CA SER A 182 2.48 -6.46 1.14
C SER A 182 1.25 -6.43 2.07
N GLY A 183 1.47 -6.31 3.38
CA GLY A 183 0.36 -6.32 4.35
C GLY A 183 -0.40 -5.00 4.46
N SER A 184 -0.07 -4.02 3.65
CA SER A 184 -0.70 -2.69 3.63
C SER A 184 -1.77 -2.53 2.56
N GLU A 185 -1.80 -3.42 1.56
CA GLU A 185 -2.85 -3.43 0.54
C GLU A 185 -4.11 -4.16 1.03
N GLU A 186 -5.28 -3.62 0.69
CA GLU A 186 -6.55 -4.25 1.01
C GLU A 186 -6.75 -5.55 0.21
N LEU A 187 -7.18 -6.60 0.92
CA LEU A 187 -7.54 -7.87 0.29
C LEU A 187 -9.01 -7.84 -0.12
N SER A 188 -9.29 -8.01 -1.41
CA SER A 188 -10.64 -8.32 -1.84
C SER A 188 -11.08 -9.68 -1.29
N VAL A 189 -12.28 -9.75 -0.72
CA VAL A 189 -12.86 -11.00 -0.24
C VAL A 189 -12.99 -11.97 -1.41
N GLY A 190 -12.29 -13.12 -1.33
CA GLY A 190 -12.30 -14.16 -2.36
C GLY A 190 -11.22 -14.05 -3.43
N GLY A 191 -10.30 -13.05 -3.40
CA GLY A 191 -9.17 -12.96 -4.33
C GLY A 191 -9.56 -12.80 -5.80
N THR A 192 -10.72 -12.17 -6.09
CA THR A 192 -11.32 -12.08 -7.42
C THR A 192 -10.97 -10.80 -8.19
N ASP A 193 -10.11 -9.94 -7.61
CA ASP A 193 -9.74 -8.62 -8.14
C ASP A 193 -8.60 -8.63 -9.17
N ASN A 194 -8.20 -9.81 -9.63
CA ASN A 194 -7.09 -10.02 -10.55
C ASN A 194 -7.41 -9.56 -11.98
N VAL A 195 -6.47 -8.81 -12.56
CA VAL A 195 -6.46 -8.44 -13.97
C VAL A 195 -5.34 -9.20 -14.67
N ASP A 196 -5.64 -9.83 -15.80
CA ASP A 196 -4.66 -10.49 -16.66
C ASP A 196 -3.85 -9.43 -17.41
N SER A 197 -2.51 -9.49 -17.32
CA SER A 197 -1.59 -8.54 -17.98
C SER A 197 -1.75 -8.46 -19.50
N ARG A 198 -2.26 -9.52 -20.14
CA ARG A 198 -2.48 -9.58 -21.59
C ARG A 198 -3.44 -8.51 -22.11
N VAL A 199 -4.34 -7.98 -21.27
CA VAL A 199 -5.23 -6.89 -21.65
C VAL A 199 -4.47 -5.59 -21.98
N PHE A 200 -3.24 -5.47 -21.53
CA PHE A 200 -2.37 -4.30 -21.72
C PHE A 200 -1.48 -4.38 -22.97
N ALA A 201 -1.70 -5.37 -23.83
CA ALA A 201 -0.90 -5.56 -25.05
C ALA A 201 -0.78 -4.31 -25.95
N PRO A 202 -1.83 -3.46 -26.14
CA PRO A 202 -1.77 -2.29 -27.01
C PRO A 202 -0.82 -1.17 -26.54
N PHE A 203 -0.35 -1.20 -25.30
CA PHE A 203 0.42 -0.11 -24.70
C PHE A 203 1.93 -0.38 -24.70
N ASP A 204 2.73 0.65 -25.00
CA ASP A 204 4.19 0.61 -24.91
C ASP A 204 4.65 0.58 -23.45
N TYR A 205 3.96 1.37 -22.60
CA TYR A 205 4.20 1.41 -21.15
C TYR A 205 2.87 1.43 -20.38
N VAL A 206 2.82 0.69 -19.27
CA VAL A 206 1.69 0.67 -18.34
C VAL A 206 2.18 1.09 -16.95
N ALA A 207 1.75 2.28 -16.55
CA ALA A 207 2.00 2.83 -15.23
C ALA A 207 0.95 2.32 -14.25
N LEU A 208 1.34 1.36 -13.39
CA LEU A 208 0.47 0.72 -12.41
C LEU A 208 0.63 1.33 -11.01
N GLY A 209 -0.48 1.55 -10.31
CA GLY A 209 -0.59 1.69 -8.88
C GLY A 209 -1.37 0.55 -8.26
N HIS A 210 -1.51 0.53 -6.95
CA HIS A 210 -2.17 -0.43 -6.08
C HIS A 210 -1.21 -1.27 -5.24
N LEU A 211 -0.10 -1.75 -5.77
CA LEU A 211 0.89 -2.50 -5.01
C LEU A 211 2.01 -1.58 -4.52
N HIS A 212 2.26 -1.61 -3.21
CA HIS A 212 3.23 -0.74 -2.55
C HIS A 212 4.69 -1.11 -2.81
N GLY A 213 4.95 -2.34 -3.26
CA GLY A 213 6.29 -2.79 -3.70
C GLY A 213 6.53 -2.45 -5.17
N ALA A 214 7.58 -1.66 -5.48
CA ALA A 214 7.99 -1.40 -6.85
C ALA A 214 8.40 -2.69 -7.55
N GLN A 215 7.69 -3.08 -8.62
CA GLN A 215 7.89 -4.34 -9.32
C GLN A 215 7.39 -4.29 -10.75
N GLN A 216 7.91 -5.17 -11.60
CA GLN A 216 7.44 -5.39 -12.97
C GLN A 216 6.53 -6.63 -13.02
N ILE A 217 5.62 -6.63 -13.99
CA ILE A 217 4.75 -7.77 -14.30
C ILE A 217 5.00 -8.19 -15.76
N ASP A 218 5.23 -9.48 -15.98
CA ASP A 218 5.51 -10.10 -17.29
C ASP A 218 6.67 -9.44 -18.07
N ARG A 219 6.52 -8.16 -18.40
CA ARG A 219 7.52 -7.37 -19.13
C ARG A 219 7.92 -6.12 -18.35
N PRO A 220 9.15 -5.60 -18.53
CA PRO A 220 9.63 -4.42 -17.79
C PRO A 220 8.76 -3.18 -17.95
N THR A 221 7.99 -3.11 -19.01
CA THR A 221 7.14 -1.96 -19.38
C THR A 221 5.72 -2.03 -18.79
N ILE A 222 5.36 -3.08 -18.04
CA ILE A 222 4.18 -3.13 -17.18
C ILE A 222 4.69 -3.09 -15.74
N ARG A 223 4.50 -1.94 -15.04
CA ARG A 223 5.23 -1.73 -13.81
C ARG A 223 4.42 -1.00 -12.75
N TYR A 224 4.50 -1.51 -11.52
CA TYR A 224 4.13 -0.78 -10.30
C TYR A 224 5.26 0.16 -9.88
N ALA A 225 4.93 1.44 -9.66
CA ALA A 225 5.88 2.38 -9.07
C ALA A 225 6.16 2.05 -7.60
N GLY A 226 5.17 1.53 -6.91
CA GLY A 226 5.13 1.35 -5.47
C GLY A 226 4.86 2.67 -4.73
N SER A 227 4.57 2.56 -3.43
CA SER A 227 4.39 3.73 -2.58
C SER A 227 5.70 4.45 -2.29
N PRO A 228 5.71 5.78 -2.12
CA PRO A 228 6.93 6.54 -1.86
C PRO A 228 7.49 6.36 -0.44
N LEU A 229 6.66 5.87 0.48
CA LEU A 229 7.01 5.55 1.87
C LEU A 229 6.54 4.14 2.22
N LYS A 230 7.11 3.56 3.27
CA LYS A 230 6.64 2.30 3.85
C LYS A 230 5.41 2.59 4.73
N TYR A 231 4.34 1.86 4.50
CA TYR A 231 3.07 2.02 5.23
C TYR A 231 2.69 0.80 6.08
N SER A 232 3.54 -0.23 6.09
CA SER A 232 3.42 -1.41 6.93
C SER A 232 4.79 -1.99 7.27
N PHE A 233 4.93 -2.68 8.42
CA PHE A 233 6.16 -3.39 8.76
C PHE A 233 6.45 -4.57 7.83
N SER A 234 5.46 -5.10 7.13
CA SER A 234 5.69 -6.06 6.03
C SER A 234 6.53 -5.47 4.89
N GLU A 235 6.60 -4.14 4.78
CA GLU A 235 7.42 -3.41 3.81
C GLU A 235 8.80 -3.03 4.36
N ALA A 236 9.15 -3.42 5.59
CA ALA A 236 10.39 -2.99 6.27
C ALA A 236 11.65 -3.27 5.44
N SER A 237 11.68 -4.37 4.69
CA SER A 237 12.79 -4.76 3.81
C SER A 237 12.79 -4.07 2.43
N GLN A 238 11.70 -3.39 2.04
CA GLN A 238 11.59 -2.76 0.73
C GLN A 238 12.44 -1.50 0.64
N ARG A 239 12.94 -1.24 -0.56
CA ARG A 239 13.60 0.04 -0.92
C ARG A 239 12.64 0.84 -1.78
N LYS A 240 12.14 1.95 -1.25
CA LYS A 240 11.21 2.83 -1.96
C LYS A 240 11.93 3.63 -3.03
N SER A 241 11.25 3.86 -4.15
CA SER A 241 11.82 4.56 -5.32
C SER A 241 10.75 5.27 -6.14
N ALA A 242 11.14 6.27 -6.88
CA ALA A 242 10.38 6.82 -8.00
C ALA A 242 10.84 6.13 -9.29
N THR A 243 9.94 5.91 -10.22
CA THR A 243 10.26 5.27 -11.51
C THR A 243 10.42 6.33 -12.60
N ILE A 244 11.52 6.29 -13.32
CA ILE A 244 11.77 7.11 -14.52
C ILE A 244 11.58 6.21 -15.75
N VAL A 245 10.75 6.67 -16.66
CA VAL A 245 10.43 5.99 -17.91
C VAL A 245 10.83 6.88 -19.07
N THR A 246 11.61 6.37 -20.00
CA THR A 246 12.00 7.10 -21.21
C THR A 246 11.47 6.37 -22.44
N LEU A 247 10.58 7.02 -23.18
CA LEU A 247 10.06 6.53 -24.46
C LEU A 247 10.85 7.18 -25.60
N GLY A 248 11.47 6.38 -26.44
CA GLY A 248 12.05 6.76 -27.72
C GLY A 248 11.02 6.63 -28.86
N GLU A 249 11.46 6.04 -29.98
CA GLU A 249 10.56 5.61 -31.06
C GLU A 249 9.58 4.54 -30.56
N LYS A 250 8.52 4.26 -31.36
CA LYS A 250 7.54 3.19 -31.03
C LYS A 250 8.22 1.90 -30.61
N GLY A 251 7.86 1.40 -29.44
CA GLY A 251 8.39 0.16 -28.86
C GLY A 251 9.71 0.33 -28.10
N ALA A 252 10.40 1.48 -28.21
CA ALA A 252 11.63 1.75 -27.45
C ALA A 252 11.30 2.38 -26.11
N VAL A 253 11.37 1.61 -25.03
CA VAL A 253 11.10 2.04 -23.66
C VAL A 253 12.22 1.62 -22.73
N ASP A 254 12.81 2.60 -22.04
CA ASP A 254 13.78 2.37 -20.96
C ASP A 254 13.16 2.71 -19.61
N VAL A 255 13.42 1.87 -18.60
CA VAL A 255 12.85 2.02 -17.25
C VAL A 255 13.94 1.89 -16.20
N ARG A 256 14.08 2.92 -15.36
CA ARG A 256 14.98 2.90 -14.21
C ARG A 256 14.31 3.48 -12.97
N THR A 257 14.92 3.28 -11.82
CA THR A 257 14.40 3.79 -10.55
C THR A 257 15.39 4.75 -9.90
N VAL A 258 14.84 5.76 -9.21
CA VAL A 258 15.58 6.70 -8.36
C VAL A 258 15.19 6.43 -6.91
N PRO A 259 16.14 6.12 -6.01
CA PRO A 259 15.82 5.81 -4.62
C PRO A 259 15.16 6.98 -3.90
N LEU A 260 14.15 6.67 -3.08
CA LEU A 260 13.50 7.60 -2.17
C LEU A 260 13.95 7.30 -0.74
N THR A 261 14.71 8.23 -0.15
CA THR A 261 15.14 8.11 1.24
C THR A 261 14.15 8.83 2.15
N PRO A 262 13.46 8.13 3.06
CA PRO A 262 12.48 8.72 3.96
C PRO A 262 13.14 9.62 5.02
N LEU A 263 12.33 10.47 5.67
CA LEU A 263 12.76 11.22 6.85
C LEU A 263 13.00 10.28 8.04
N ARG A 264 12.08 9.37 8.27
CA ARG A 264 12.13 8.28 9.25
C ARG A 264 11.90 6.96 8.52
N ASP A 265 12.83 6.03 8.68
CA ASP A 265 12.62 4.69 8.11
C ASP A 265 11.70 3.85 9.02
N LEU A 266 11.09 2.85 8.45
CA LEU A 266 10.24 1.89 9.17
C LEU A 266 11.00 0.59 9.28
N ARG A 267 11.34 0.19 10.53
CA ARG A 267 12.22 -0.94 10.80
C ARG A 267 11.63 -1.92 11.80
N GLU A 268 11.87 -3.19 11.56
CA GLU A 268 11.66 -4.26 12.52
C GLU A 268 13.00 -4.63 13.16
N ILE A 269 13.03 -4.69 14.48
CA ILE A 269 14.23 -5.02 15.27
C ILE A 269 13.88 -6.07 16.30
N ARG A 270 14.68 -7.12 16.37
CA ARG A 270 14.51 -8.26 17.27
C ARG A 270 15.70 -8.38 18.20
N GLY A 271 15.44 -8.60 19.49
CA GLY A 271 16.49 -8.81 20.51
C GLY A 271 15.90 -8.93 21.91
N SER A 272 16.73 -9.23 22.89
CA SER A 272 16.31 -9.20 24.30
C SER A 272 16.15 -7.74 24.79
N TYR A 273 15.37 -7.57 25.84
CA TYR A 273 15.18 -6.25 26.47
C TYR A 273 16.50 -5.60 26.88
N ASP A 274 17.40 -6.37 27.49
CA ASP A 274 18.71 -5.86 27.91
C ASP A 274 19.57 -5.45 26.72
N GLU A 275 19.56 -6.25 25.64
CA GLU A 275 20.26 -5.90 24.40
C GLU A 275 19.71 -4.62 23.78
N LEU A 276 18.39 -4.52 23.59
CA LEU A 276 17.77 -3.35 22.94
C LEU A 276 17.85 -2.08 23.79
N THR A 277 18.02 -2.18 25.12
CA THR A 277 18.20 -1.02 26.00
C THR A 277 19.67 -0.66 26.24
N ALA A 278 20.60 -1.50 25.79
CA ALA A 278 22.03 -1.19 25.88
C ALA A 278 22.39 0.04 25.03
N ARG A 279 23.05 1.03 25.62
CA ARG A 279 23.42 2.28 24.94
C ARG A 279 24.25 2.03 23.67
N SER A 280 25.15 1.06 23.71
CA SER A 280 25.98 0.65 22.58
C SER A 280 25.16 0.11 21.39
N PHE A 281 23.93 -0.36 21.62
CA PHE A 281 23.06 -0.89 20.57
C PHE A 281 22.46 0.22 19.69
N TYR A 282 22.10 1.35 20.29
CA TYR A 282 21.36 2.40 19.57
C TYR A 282 22.15 3.70 19.36
N GLU A 283 23.26 3.93 20.05
CA GLU A 283 23.95 5.24 20.10
C GLU A 283 24.45 5.72 18.72
N HIS A 284 24.87 4.81 17.86
CA HIS A 284 25.40 5.13 16.52
C HIS A 284 24.47 4.69 15.38
N THR A 285 23.18 4.60 15.64
CA THR A 285 22.15 4.19 14.69
C THR A 285 21.09 5.28 14.51
N THR A 286 20.21 5.09 13.53
CA THR A 286 19.02 5.93 13.33
C THR A 286 17.81 5.47 14.16
N TYR A 287 17.93 4.41 14.97
CA TYR A 287 16.80 3.75 15.65
C TYR A 287 15.96 4.68 16.52
N ARG A 288 16.59 5.72 17.12
CA ARG A 288 15.88 6.70 17.94
C ARG A 288 15.02 7.67 17.13
N SER A 289 15.28 7.79 15.85
CA SER A 289 14.55 8.65 14.92
C SER A 289 13.67 7.86 13.93
N ASP A 290 13.84 6.55 13.83
CA ASP A 290 13.05 5.69 12.95
C ASP A 290 11.76 5.18 13.63
N TYR A 291 10.77 4.82 12.84
CA TYR A 291 9.58 4.10 13.29
C TYR A 291 9.93 2.64 13.53
N LEU A 292 9.67 2.15 14.74
CA LEU A 292 10.10 0.82 15.15
C LEU A 292 8.95 -0.12 15.47
N HIS A 293 9.09 -1.34 15.01
CA HIS A 293 8.49 -2.54 15.54
C HIS A 293 9.57 -3.31 16.28
N LEU A 294 9.46 -3.40 17.59
CA LEU A 294 10.39 -4.18 18.42
C LEU A 294 9.78 -5.54 18.73
N ILE A 295 10.59 -6.59 18.57
CA ILE A 295 10.22 -7.97 18.90
C ILE A 295 11.14 -8.45 19.99
N LEU A 296 10.60 -8.54 21.22
CA LEU A 296 11.34 -9.02 22.38
C LEU A 296 11.47 -10.54 22.35
N THR A 297 12.69 -11.03 22.62
CA THR A 297 12.98 -12.47 22.69
C THR A 297 13.01 -12.99 24.12
N ASP A 298 12.67 -12.15 25.10
CA ASP A 298 12.62 -12.50 26.52
C ASP A 298 11.53 -13.53 26.77
N GLU A 299 11.86 -14.60 27.48
CA GLU A 299 10.90 -15.66 27.82
C GLU A 299 9.87 -15.20 28.86
N GLN A 300 10.21 -14.19 29.67
CA GLN A 300 9.31 -13.58 30.64
C GLN A 300 8.89 -12.18 30.19
N ASP A 301 7.65 -11.81 30.49
CA ASP A 301 7.15 -10.48 30.18
C ASP A 301 7.91 -9.42 31.01
N VAL A 302 8.43 -8.42 30.31
CA VAL A 302 9.12 -7.29 30.93
C VAL A 302 8.07 -6.30 31.44
N TYR A 303 8.15 -5.97 32.75
CA TYR A 303 7.23 -5.00 33.34
C TYR A 303 7.36 -3.63 32.70
N ASP A 304 6.24 -3.04 32.27
CA ASP A 304 6.13 -1.75 31.55
C ASP A 304 7.14 -1.61 30.40
N ALA A 305 7.34 -2.67 29.61
CA ALA A 305 8.27 -2.70 28.50
C ALA A 305 8.03 -1.55 27.51
N VAL A 306 6.77 -1.28 27.14
CA VAL A 306 6.40 -0.22 26.18
C VAL A 306 6.80 1.15 26.69
N GLY A 307 6.48 1.50 27.95
CA GLY A 307 6.81 2.81 28.54
C GLY A 307 8.32 3.02 28.62
N ARG A 308 9.06 2.00 29.08
CA ARG A 308 10.52 2.05 29.21
C ARG A 308 11.22 2.12 27.87
N LEU A 309 10.79 1.35 26.88
CA LEU A 309 11.36 1.38 25.52
C LEU A 309 11.02 2.69 24.80
N ARG A 310 9.85 3.28 24.99
CA ARG A 310 9.50 4.59 24.42
C ARG A 310 10.37 5.74 24.99
N ALA A 311 10.90 5.61 26.18
CA ALA A 311 11.86 6.57 26.72
C ALA A 311 13.19 6.59 25.90
N ILE A 312 13.54 5.47 25.28
CA ILE A 312 14.72 5.34 24.40
C ILE A 312 14.35 5.60 22.94
N TYR A 313 13.23 4.99 22.49
CA TYR A 313 12.74 4.98 21.12
C TYR A 313 11.39 5.70 21.01
N PRO A 314 11.38 7.04 20.88
CA PRO A 314 10.13 7.83 20.90
C PRO A 314 9.13 7.44 19.81
N TYR A 315 9.61 6.86 18.71
CA TYR A 315 8.81 6.41 17.57
C TYR A 315 8.54 4.90 17.58
N LEU A 316 8.55 4.27 18.76
CA LEU A 316 8.12 2.87 18.93
C LEU A 316 6.62 2.74 18.62
N MET A 317 6.30 2.15 17.46
CA MET A 317 4.92 1.93 16.98
C MET A 317 4.31 0.68 17.58
N THR A 318 5.04 -0.44 17.55
CA THR A 318 4.55 -1.76 17.96
C THR A 318 5.61 -2.49 18.77
N LEU A 319 5.18 -3.23 19.77
CA LEU A 319 6.00 -4.15 20.57
C LEU A 319 5.33 -5.52 20.59
N ASP A 320 6.05 -6.52 20.13
CA ASP A 320 5.65 -7.91 20.17
C ASP A 320 6.67 -8.77 20.92
N TYR A 321 6.31 -10.01 21.25
CA TYR A 321 7.18 -11.01 21.83
C TYR A 321 7.31 -12.22 20.90
N ASP A 322 8.55 -12.70 20.72
CA ASP A 322 8.84 -13.98 20.09
C ASP A 322 9.53 -14.90 21.12
N ASN A 323 8.72 -15.50 21.95
CA ASN A 323 9.13 -16.44 22.99
C ASN A 323 8.39 -17.78 22.88
N ALA A 324 8.70 -18.74 23.76
CA ALA A 324 8.06 -20.07 23.73
C ALA A 324 6.53 -19.99 23.82
N ARG A 325 6.00 -19.03 24.60
CA ARG A 325 4.55 -18.82 24.77
C ARG A 325 3.89 -18.35 23.47
N THR A 326 4.46 -17.31 22.81
CA THR A 326 3.87 -16.74 21.58
C THR A 326 3.97 -17.71 20.41
N ARG A 327 5.05 -18.50 20.33
CA ARG A 327 5.20 -19.56 19.33
C ARG A 327 4.22 -20.70 19.53
N ALA A 328 3.94 -21.10 20.77
CA ALA A 328 2.94 -22.12 21.08
C ALA A 328 1.52 -21.65 20.75
N ALA A 329 1.19 -20.37 20.99
CA ALA A 329 -0.10 -19.78 20.64
C ALA A 329 -0.36 -19.72 19.12
N GLY A 330 0.70 -19.56 18.31
CA GLY A 330 0.60 -19.58 16.84
C GLY A 330 0.38 -20.96 16.22
N THR A 331 0.56 -22.03 17.00
CA THR A 331 0.39 -23.43 16.57
C THR A 331 -0.93 -24.06 17.05
N VAL A 332 -2.00 -23.30 17.22
CA VAL A 332 -3.32 -23.89 17.47
C VAL A 332 -3.85 -24.55 16.18
N ALA A 333 -3.24 -25.68 15.83
CA ALA A 333 -3.95 -26.69 15.06
C ALA A 333 -5.04 -27.21 15.99
N VAL A 334 -6.32 -26.96 15.66
CA VAL A 334 -7.45 -27.63 16.32
C VAL A 334 -7.26 -29.13 16.10
N PRO A 335 -6.90 -29.92 17.11
CA PRO A 335 -6.76 -31.35 16.89
C PRO A 335 -8.16 -31.92 16.66
N ALA A 336 -8.30 -32.81 15.69
CA ALA A 336 -9.52 -33.60 15.46
C ALA A 336 -9.97 -34.44 16.65
N ALA A 337 -9.28 -34.38 17.78
CA ALA A 337 -9.58 -35.08 19.05
C ALA A 337 -10.31 -34.19 20.10
N MET A 338 -10.82 -33.01 19.70
CA MET A 338 -11.54 -32.11 20.64
C MET A 338 -12.91 -32.64 21.06
N GLU A 339 -13.52 -33.56 20.33
CA GLU A 339 -14.87 -34.09 20.63
C GLU A 339 -14.94 -35.01 21.91
N GLN A 340 -13.81 -35.34 22.53
CA GLN A 340 -13.76 -36.24 23.68
C GLN A 340 -13.25 -35.61 24.98
N ARG A 341 -12.95 -34.29 25.00
CA ARG A 341 -12.45 -33.63 26.21
C ARG A 341 -13.56 -32.91 26.96
N THR A 342 -13.49 -32.95 28.28
CA THR A 342 -14.40 -32.19 29.14
C THR A 342 -14.11 -30.69 29.04
N PRO A 343 -15.09 -29.80 29.30
CA PRO A 343 -14.89 -28.35 29.33
C PRO A 343 -13.75 -27.94 30.27
N LEU A 344 -13.56 -28.60 31.39
CA LEU A 344 -12.48 -28.35 32.35
C LEU A 344 -11.11 -28.71 31.74
N GLU A 345 -10.99 -29.84 31.08
CA GLU A 345 -9.75 -30.25 30.40
C GLU A 345 -9.37 -29.30 29.24
N LEU A 346 -10.35 -28.77 28.53
CA LEU A 346 -10.13 -27.77 27.51
C LEU A 346 -9.64 -26.42 28.09
N PHE A 347 -10.22 -26.04 29.24
CA PHE A 347 -9.83 -24.85 29.97
C PHE A 347 -8.42 -24.97 30.57
N GLU A 348 -8.09 -26.15 31.16
CA GLU A 348 -6.75 -26.46 31.67
C GLU A 348 -5.69 -26.41 30.57
N ALA A 349 -6.01 -26.95 29.38
CA ALA A 349 -5.12 -26.91 28.24
C ALA A 349 -4.89 -25.45 27.74
N LEU A 350 -5.96 -24.62 27.68
CA LEU A 350 -5.88 -23.24 27.36
C LEU A 350 -5.07 -22.44 28.39
N TYR A 351 -5.32 -22.70 29.67
CA TYR A 351 -4.60 -22.05 30.77
C TYR A 351 -3.10 -22.36 30.73
N LEU A 352 -2.73 -23.63 30.54
CA LEU A 352 -1.35 -24.06 30.38
C LEU A 352 -0.69 -23.39 29.19
N GLN A 353 -1.40 -23.29 28.07
CA GLN A 353 -0.92 -22.63 26.85
C GLN A 353 -0.70 -21.13 27.06
N GLN A 354 -1.61 -20.46 27.78
CA GLN A 354 -1.54 -19.00 27.99
C GLN A 354 -0.53 -18.61 29.10
N ASN A 355 -0.33 -19.46 30.11
CA ASN A 355 0.47 -19.10 31.28
C ASN A 355 1.80 -19.88 31.38
N ASN A 356 2.08 -20.81 30.46
CA ASN A 356 3.27 -21.66 30.43
C ASN A 356 3.49 -22.48 31.73
N GLN A 357 2.46 -22.59 32.56
CA GLN A 357 2.44 -23.39 33.79
C GLN A 357 1.04 -23.94 34.03
N PRO A 358 0.93 -25.15 34.63
CA PRO A 358 -0.37 -25.74 34.93
C PRO A 358 -1.12 -24.90 35.98
N MET A 359 -2.44 -25.06 35.99
CA MET A 359 -3.27 -24.51 37.06
C MET A 359 -2.87 -25.11 38.40
N SER A 360 -2.90 -24.31 39.46
CA SER A 360 -2.83 -24.84 40.82
C SER A 360 -4.08 -25.67 41.17
N ASP A 361 -4.00 -26.54 42.18
CA ASP A 361 -5.16 -27.33 42.62
C ASP A 361 -6.34 -26.44 43.06
N GLU A 362 -6.05 -25.27 43.65
CA GLU A 362 -7.07 -24.28 44.03
C GLU A 362 -7.73 -23.63 42.82
N GLN A 363 -6.95 -23.25 41.82
CA GLN A 363 -7.46 -22.66 40.57
C GLN A 363 -8.31 -23.68 39.80
N ARG A 364 -7.87 -24.92 39.75
CA ARG A 364 -8.61 -26.02 39.14
C ARG A 364 -9.94 -26.27 39.80
N ALA A 365 -9.94 -26.35 41.16
CA ALA A 365 -11.16 -26.54 41.94
C ALA A 365 -12.15 -25.39 41.72
N PHE A 366 -11.67 -24.14 41.71
CA PHE A 366 -12.50 -22.96 41.46
C PHE A 366 -13.10 -22.98 40.05
N ALA A 367 -12.32 -23.29 39.04
CA ALA A 367 -12.80 -23.39 37.66
C ALA A 367 -13.86 -24.48 37.49
N ALA A 368 -13.66 -25.66 38.14
CA ALA A 368 -14.60 -26.75 38.11
C ALA A 368 -15.95 -26.37 38.78
N GLN A 369 -15.88 -25.71 39.93
CA GLN A 369 -17.08 -25.21 40.62
C GLN A 369 -17.85 -24.19 39.78
N LEU A 370 -17.17 -23.22 39.19
CA LEU A 370 -17.78 -22.18 38.35
C LEU A 370 -18.47 -22.80 37.12
N MET A 371 -17.85 -23.79 36.49
CA MET A 371 -18.43 -24.49 35.34
C MET A 371 -19.68 -25.27 35.69
N GLU A 372 -19.73 -25.88 36.90
CA GLU A 372 -20.91 -26.58 37.38
C GLU A 372 -22.06 -25.60 37.68
N GLU A 373 -21.76 -24.47 38.33
CA GLU A 373 -22.75 -23.40 38.59
C GLU A 373 -23.36 -22.85 37.29
N ILE A 374 -22.53 -22.63 36.25
CA ILE A 374 -22.99 -22.17 34.93
C ILE A 374 -23.89 -23.23 34.27
N ARG A 375 -23.53 -24.51 34.41
CA ARG A 375 -24.29 -25.60 33.82
C ARG A 375 -25.66 -25.81 34.53
N GLU A 376 -25.72 -25.63 35.84
CA GLU A 376 -26.97 -25.68 36.61
C GLU A 376 -27.87 -24.44 36.36
N ALA A 377 -27.30 -23.30 35.98
CA ALA A 377 -28.00 -22.06 35.69
C ALA A 377 -28.57 -21.97 34.23
N GLN A 378 -28.24 -22.93 33.39
CA GLN A 378 -28.82 -22.99 32.03
C GLN A 378 -30.12 -23.81 32.07
N PRO A 379 -31.27 -23.26 31.64
CA PRO A 379 -32.60 -23.90 31.68
C PRO A 379 -32.71 -25.05 30.67
#